data_b572b38e99c168e9d9af54ac8dfb3a55
#
_entry.id   b572b38e99c168e9d9af54ac8dfb3a55
#
_cell.length_a   1.000
_cell.length_b   1.000
_cell.length_c   1.000
_cell.angle_alpha   90.00
_cell.angle_beta   90.00
_cell.angle_gamma   90.00
#
_symmetry.space_group_name_H-M   'P 1'
#
loop_
_entity.id
_entity.type
_entity.pdbx_description
1 polymer ?
#
loop_
_entity_poly.entity_id
_entity_poly.type
_entity_poly.pdbx_seq_one_letter_code
_entity_poly.pdbx_strand_id
1 'polypeptide(L)'
;EFAELHGKDIVVREALVGQVPSAGVGTCFSRRAITALLAQGDGIAFDTQSLTEDYDIGFRLKQLGMSEIFVRFPVDDTSHHSDHQTPKRVGRSAREASVISVREYFPDTLAAAVRQKSRWITGIVIQGFRTLRWTKSAPLNYFLWRDRKGAITNFASFLATLLALQLIAIWLYQRWVPDSYKFLSIFEGDRWFVLLLLVNLVLMFNRILQRIFFVTSYYGVLQGLLSVLRLIWGNFVNFLANWRAVAQALRAKDLRRITWVKTDHDFPLLGEGPRQRHPLGRI
;
A
#
# COMPACT_ATOMS: atom_id res chain seq x y z
N GLU A 1 2.64 -2.36 6.17
CA GLU A 1 1.60 -2.14 5.15
C GLU A 1 1.71 -3.18 4.05
N PHE A 2 2.88 -3.37 3.43
CA PHE A 2 3.08 -4.33 2.34
C PHE A 2 2.97 -5.81 2.75
N ALA A 3 3.33 -6.17 3.98
CA ALA A 3 3.17 -7.55 4.46
C ALA A 3 1.70 -8.01 4.41
N GLU A 4 0.77 -7.14 4.78
CA GLU A 4 -0.66 -7.43 4.68
C GLU A 4 -1.14 -7.45 3.22
N LEU A 5 -0.69 -6.50 2.40
CA LEU A 5 -1.03 -6.43 0.99
C LEU A 5 -0.59 -7.71 0.25
N HIS A 6 0.67 -8.11 0.37
CA HIS A 6 1.22 -9.28 -0.33
C HIS A 6 0.79 -10.61 0.32
N GLY A 7 0.59 -10.63 1.64
CA GLY A 7 0.17 -11.84 2.34
C GLY A 7 -1.29 -12.21 2.16
N LYS A 8 -2.16 -11.21 1.92
CA LYS A 8 -3.62 -11.40 1.87
C LYS A 8 -4.22 -10.86 0.58
N ASP A 9 -4.10 -9.55 0.37
CA ASP A 9 -4.94 -8.84 -0.60
C ASP A 9 -4.65 -9.25 -2.05
N ILE A 10 -3.38 -9.39 -2.41
CA ILE A 10 -2.97 -9.85 -3.74
C ILE A 10 -3.35 -11.31 -3.95
N VAL A 11 -3.15 -12.16 -2.94
CA VAL A 11 -3.50 -13.59 -3.01
C VAL A 11 -5.00 -13.79 -3.24
N VAL A 12 -5.84 -13.05 -2.50
CA VAL A 12 -7.29 -13.10 -2.67
C VAL A 12 -7.71 -12.59 -4.04
N ARG A 13 -7.08 -11.52 -4.52
CA ARG A 13 -7.37 -10.94 -5.84
C ARG A 13 -7.00 -11.89 -6.98
N GLU A 14 -5.82 -12.50 -6.90
CA GLU A 14 -5.42 -13.55 -7.84
C GLU A 14 -6.42 -14.71 -7.87
N ALA A 15 -6.77 -15.25 -6.70
CA ALA A 15 -7.69 -16.37 -6.58
C ALA A 15 -9.10 -16.07 -7.13
N LEU A 16 -9.60 -14.85 -6.92
CA LEU A 16 -10.97 -14.49 -7.33
C LEU A 16 -11.06 -14.05 -8.79
N VAL A 17 -10.06 -13.36 -9.30
CA VAL A 17 -10.15 -12.75 -10.63
C VAL A 17 -8.97 -13.08 -11.55
N GLY A 18 -7.93 -13.76 -11.06
CA GLY A 18 -6.72 -14.03 -11.84
C GLY A 18 -6.04 -12.74 -12.34
N GLN A 19 -6.05 -11.70 -11.51
CA GLN A 19 -5.43 -10.42 -11.78
C GLN A 19 -4.54 -10.01 -10.60
N VAL A 20 -3.31 -9.65 -10.89
CA VAL A 20 -2.32 -9.19 -9.91
C VAL A 20 -1.86 -7.80 -10.32
N PRO A 21 -2.02 -6.78 -9.45
CA PRO A 21 -1.46 -5.47 -9.75
C PRO A 21 0.07 -5.58 -9.81
N SER A 22 0.64 -5.23 -10.95
CA SER A 22 2.09 -5.16 -11.09
C SER A 22 2.64 -4.00 -10.25
N ALA A 23 3.78 -4.23 -9.62
CA ALA A 23 4.56 -3.19 -8.95
C ALA A 23 5.77 -2.74 -9.78
N GLY A 24 5.84 -3.15 -11.05
CA GLY A 24 6.95 -2.92 -11.94
C GLY A 24 8.11 -3.88 -11.68
N VAL A 25 8.71 -3.75 -10.52
CA VAL A 25 9.87 -4.56 -10.10
C VAL A 25 9.48 -6.03 -9.89
N GLY A 26 10.27 -6.95 -10.44
CA GLY A 26 10.04 -8.40 -10.31
C GLY A 26 8.87 -8.93 -11.15
N THR A 27 8.31 -8.12 -12.05
CA THR A 27 7.25 -8.57 -12.96
C THR A 27 7.86 -9.16 -14.23
N CYS A 28 7.45 -10.39 -14.58
CA CYS A 28 7.85 -11.08 -15.79
C CYS A 28 6.65 -11.19 -16.74
N PHE A 29 6.83 -10.78 -18.00
CA PHE A 29 5.82 -10.86 -19.02
C PHE A 29 6.13 -11.98 -20.02
N SER A 30 5.12 -12.77 -20.39
CA SER A 30 5.27 -13.69 -21.51
C SER A 30 5.36 -12.92 -22.84
N ARG A 31 6.02 -13.51 -23.84
CA ARG A 31 6.07 -12.92 -25.19
C ARG A 31 4.67 -12.62 -25.73
N ARG A 32 3.71 -13.54 -25.50
CA ARG A 32 2.31 -13.35 -25.89
C ARG A 32 1.67 -12.12 -25.26
N ALA A 33 1.94 -11.89 -23.96
CA ALA A 33 1.43 -10.71 -23.25
C ALA A 33 1.98 -9.42 -23.82
N ILE A 34 3.28 -9.33 -24.04
CA ILE A 34 3.91 -8.15 -24.65
C ILE A 34 3.39 -7.91 -26.06
N THR A 35 3.29 -8.95 -26.89
CA THR A 35 2.76 -8.80 -28.27
C THR A 35 1.32 -8.27 -28.26
N ALA A 36 0.47 -8.76 -27.34
CA ALA A 36 -0.90 -8.29 -27.23
C ALA A 36 -1.00 -6.83 -26.74
N LEU A 37 -0.14 -6.43 -25.82
CA LEU A 37 -0.06 -5.03 -25.34
C LEU A 37 0.41 -4.08 -26.45
N LEU A 38 1.41 -4.48 -27.23
CA LEU A 38 1.91 -3.71 -28.38
C LEU A 38 0.82 -3.53 -29.43
N ALA A 39 0.06 -4.59 -29.74
CA ALA A 39 -1.04 -4.54 -30.70
C ALA A 39 -2.20 -3.63 -30.22
N GLN A 40 -2.44 -3.55 -28.91
CA GLN A 40 -3.47 -2.69 -28.32
C GLN A 40 -3.05 -1.22 -28.28
N GLY A 41 -1.76 -0.96 -28.09
CA GLY A 41 -1.20 0.37 -27.82
C GLY A 41 -0.44 0.98 -29.00
N ASP A 42 -0.80 0.64 -30.25
CA ASP A 42 -0.16 1.18 -31.48
C ASP A 42 1.38 1.09 -31.43
N GLY A 43 1.89 -0.05 -30.97
CA GLY A 43 3.33 -0.31 -30.84
C GLY A 43 3.94 0.10 -29.49
N ILE A 44 3.12 0.60 -28.55
CA ILE A 44 3.58 1.01 -27.21
C ILE A 44 2.90 0.12 -26.15
N ALA A 45 3.67 -0.75 -25.49
CA ALA A 45 3.16 -1.64 -24.47
C ALA A 45 2.83 -0.89 -23.15
N PHE A 46 3.68 0.05 -22.75
CA PHE A 46 3.58 0.79 -21.50
C PHE A 46 3.13 2.23 -21.77
N ASP A 47 2.07 2.67 -21.10
CA ASP A 47 1.60 4.05 -21.23
C ASP A 47 2.54 5.00 -20.48
N THR A 48 3.42 5.65 -21.21
CA THR A 48 4.42 6.60 -20.68
C THR A 48 3.80 7.86 -20.07
N GLN A 49 2.50 8.09 -20.25
CA GLN A 49 1.76 9.21 -19.66
C GLN A 49 1.10 8.83 -18.32
N SER A 50 1.06 7.53 -17.99
CA SER A 50 0.59 7.06 -16.69
C SER A 50 1.72 7.14 -15.65
N LEU A 51 1.42 7.62 -14.45
CA LEU A 51 2.36 7.62 -13.33
C LEU A 51 2.51 6.23 -12.69
N THR A 52 1.66 5.28 -13.09
CA THR A 52 1.61 3.89 -12.62
C THR A 52 1.27 2.98 -13.80
N GLU A 53 2.09 3.06 -14.84
CA GLU A 53 1.98 2.26 -16.06
C GLU A 53 2.02 0.76 -15.79
N ASP A 54 2.78 0.38 -14.76
CA ASP A 54 2.90 -0.98 -14.26
C ASP A 54 1.58 -1.53 -13.69
N TYR A 55 0.87 -0.72 -12.91
CA TYR A 55 -0.44 -1.07 -12.37
C TYR A 55 -1.50 -1.22 -13.48
N ASP A 56 -1.51 -0.32 -14.46
CA ASP A 56 -2.48 -0.30 -15.56
C ASP A 56 -2.38 -1.56 -16.43
N ILE A 57 -1.17 -2.07 -16.64
CA ILE A 57 -0.90 -3.26 -17.45
C ILE A 57 -1.64 -4.47 -16.94
N GLY A 58 -1.68 -4.70 -15.63
CA GLY A 58 -2.38 -5.84 -15.06
C GLY A 58 -3.87 -5.86 -15.43
N PHE A 59 -4.54 -4.71 -15.39
CA PHE A 59 -5.93 -4.63 -15.83
C PHE A 59 -6.10 -4.79 -17.34
N ARG A 60 -5.20 -4.22 -18.14
CA ARG A 60 -5.23 -4.35 -19.61
C ARG A 60 -5.05 -5.80 -20.04
N LEU A 61 -4.09 -6.52 -19.44
CA LEU A 61 -3.89 -7.95 -19.72
C LEU A 61 -5.11 -8.79 -19.35
N LYS A 62 -5.74 -8.48 -18.22
CA LYS A 62 -6.97 -9.18 -17.82
C LYS A 62 -8.13 -8.91 -18.78
N GLN A 63 -8.27 -7.69 -19.29
CA GLN A 63 -9.27 -7.35 -20.30
C GLN A 63 -9.02 -8.08 -21.63
N LEU A 64 -7.76 -8.39 -21.94
CA LEU A 64 -7.35 -9.22 -23.09
C LEU A 64 -7.51 -10.73 -22.83
N GLY A 65 -8.15 -11.14 -21.73
CA GLY A 65 -8.40 -12.54 -21.38
C GLY A 65 -7.19 -13.29 -20.84
N MET A 66 -6.12 -12.58 -20.46
CA MET A 66 -4.93 -13.18 -19.86
C MET A 66 -5.09 -13.28 -18.34
N SER A 67 -4.33 -14.19 -17.73
CA SER A 67 -4.26 -14.36 -16.27
C SER A 67 -2.87 -14.09 -15.80
N GLU A 68 -2.77 -13.54 -14.58
CA GLU A 68 -1.55 -13.22 -13.89
C GLU A 68 -1.39 -14.11 -12.69
N ILE A 69 -0.16 -14.41 -12.32
CA ILE A 69 0.20 -15.29 -11.22
C ILE A 69 1.10 -14.52 -10.25
N PHE A 70 0.76 -14.56 -8.99
CA PHE A 70 1.62 -14.06 -7.92
C PHE A 70 2.51 -15.20 -7.41
N VAL A 71 3.76 -15.21 -7.87
CA VAL A 71 4.72 -16.26 -7.54
C VAL A 71 5.18 -16.14 -6.09
N ARG A 72 4.88 -17.16 -5.28
CA ARG A 72 5.25 -17.25 -3.85
C ARG A 72 6.00 -18.56 -3.61
N PHE A 73 7.16 -18.70 -4.19
CA PHE A 73 7.99 -19.89 -4.00
C PHE A 73 8.96 -19.70 -2.84
N PRO A 74 9.03 -20.67 -1.90
CA PRO A 74 10.17 -20.74 -0.99
C PRO A 74 11.43 -21.06 -1.80
N VAL A 75 12.49 -20.32 -1.57
CA VAL A 75 13.82 -20.64 -2.07
C VAL A 75 14.55 -21.33 -0.93
N ASP A 76 14.82 -22.60 -1.09
CA ASP A 76 15.78 -23.28 -0.22
C ASP A 76 17.15 -22.71 -0.55
N ASP A 77 17.66 -21.90 0.37
CA ASP A 77 19.01 -21.36 0.27
C ASP A 77 20.00 -22.47 0.62
N THR A 78 20.12 -23.44 -0.29
CA THR A 78 21.12 -24.53 -0.21
C THR A 78 22.49 -24.06 -0.69
N SER A 79 22.60 -22.82 -1.19
CA SER A 79 23.89 -22.25 -1.50
C SER A 79 24.61 -21.92 -0.18
N HIS A 80 25.49 -22.78 0.23
CA HIS A 80 26.61 -22.51 1.13
C HIS A 80 27.52 -21.42 0.52
N HIS A 81 27.05 -20.23 0.33
CA HIS A 81 27.91 -19.08 0.29
C HIS A 81 28.20 -18.70 1.75
N SER A 82 29.08 -19.50 2.33
CA SER A 82 29.96 -19.08 3.40
C SER A 82 30.70 -17.87 2.86
N ASP A 83 30.23 -16.71 3.07
CA ASP A 83 30.99 -15.55 3.48
C ASP A 83 30.13 -14.30 3.46
N HIS A 84 30.35 -13.56 4.52
CA HIS A 84 30.01 -12.17 4.77
C HIS A 84 28.56 -11.84 5.15
N GLN A 85 28.35 -11.88 6.47
CA GLN A 85 27.48 -10.96 7.22
C GLN A 85 26.03 -10.88 6.75
N THR A 86 25.34 -12.03 6.76
CA THR A 86 23.88 -11.98 6.87
C THR A 86 23.53 -11.35 8.23
N PRO A 87 22.78 -10.24 8.26
CA PRO A 87 22.33 -9.69 9.53
C PRO A 87 21.58 -10.80 10.27
N LYS A 88 21.92 -11.00 11.55
CA LYS A 88 21.30 -12.00 12.43
C LYS A 88 19.81 -12.00 12.21
N ARG A 89 19.28 -13.11 11.70
CA ARG A 89 17.86 -13.30 11.41
C ARG A 89 17.08 -13.19 12.71
N VAL A 90 16.49 -12.04 12.94
CA VAL A 90 15.63 -11.82 14.11
C VAL A 90 14.29 -12.49 13.84
N GLY A 91 14.09 -13.68 14.42
CA GLY A 91 12.78 -14.27 14.68
C GLY A 91 11.88 -14.59 13.49
N ARG A 92 12.41 -14.88 12.31
CA ARG A 92 11.60 -15.34 11.17
C ARG A 92 11.34 -16.83 11.25
N SER A 93 10.13 -17.27 10.96
CA SER A 93 9.91 -18.68 10.66
C SER A 93 10.72 -19.04 9.41
N ALA A 94 11.41 -20.18 9.43
CA ALA A 94 12.29 -20.61 8.33
C ALA A 94 11.55 -20.67 6.96
N ARG A 95 10.23 -20.86 6.97
CA ARG A 95 9.37 -20.92 5.78
C ARG A 95 9.16 -19.58 5.07
N GLU A 96 9.17 -18.47 5.79
CA GLU A 96 8.85 -17.15 5.23
C GLU A 96 10.10 -16.31 4.94
N ALA A 97 11.22 -16.67 5.54
CA ALA A 97 12.50 -16.02 5.27
C ALA A 97 13.06 -16.30 3.87
N SER A 98 12.55 -17.31 3.19
CA SER A 98 13.05 -17.85 1.91
C SER A 98 12.10 -17.66 0.72
N VAL A 99 11.07 -16.84 0.82
CA VAL A 99 10.22 -16.53 -0.35
C VAL A 99 10.96 -15.61 -1.31
N ILE A 100 10.92 -15.95 -2.61
CA ILE A 100 11.39 -15.04 -3.67
C ILE A 100 10.66 -13.71 -3.52
N SER A 101 11.41 -12.66 -3.30
CA SER A 101 10.85 -11.31 -3.21
C SER A 101 11.89 -10.28 -3.62
N VAL A 102 11.43 -9.24 -4.29
CA VAL A 102 12.22 -8.03 -4.47
C VAL A 102 12.27 -7.29 -3.14
N ARG A 103 13.44 -6.89 -2.73
CA ARG A 103 13.66 -6.10 -1.51
C ARG A 103 14.06 -4.70 -1.91
N GLU A 104 13.20 -3.75 -1.59
CA GLU A 104 13.49 -2.33 -1.75
C GLU A 104 13.32 -1.61 -0.42
N TYR A 105 14.12 -0.54 -0.23
CA TYR A 105 13.95 0.34 0.91
C TYR A 105 12.89 1.38 0.58
N PHE A 106 11.95 1.52 1.49
CA PHE A 106 10.99 2.63 1.42
C PHE A 106 11.70 3.93 1.81
N PRO A 107 11.32 5.09 1.23
CA PRO A 107 11.93 6.36 1.60
C PRO A 107 11.93 6.59 3.11
N ASP A 108 13.06 6.98 3.64
CA ASP A 108 13.31 7.19 5.07
C ASP A 108 12.78 8.53 5.60
N THR A 109 12.55 9.50 4.70
CA THR A 109 12.02 10.81 5.06
C THR A 109 10.52 10.92 4.81
N LEU A 110 9.81 11.66 5.68
CA LEU A 110 8.39 11.94 5.51
C LEU A 110 8.08 12.58 4.15
N ALA A 111 8.88 13.54 3.74
CA ALA A 111 8.67 14.25 2.48
C ALA A 111 8.79 13.32 1.26
N ALA A 112 9.77 12.42 1.26
CA ALA A 112 9.95 11.44 0.19
C ALA A 112 8.85 10.38 0.20
N ALA A 113 8.44 9.89 1.37
CA ALA A 113 7.33 8.95 1.52
C ALA A 113 5.99 9.55 1.03
N VAL A 114 5.72 10.81 1.37
CA VAL A 114 4.53 11.54 0.90
C VAL A 114 4.58 11.73 -0.61
N ARG A 115 5.73 12.09 -1.19
CA ARG A 115 5.87 12.23 -2.66
C ARG A 115 5.60 10.92 -3.38
N GLN A 116 6.19 9.81 -2.91
CA GLN A 116 6.02 8.51 -3.52
C GLN A 116 4.57 8.03 -3.46
N LYS A 117 3.94 8.10 -2.27
CA LYS A 117 2.54 7.70 -2.11
C LYS A 117 1.58 8.62 -2.88
N SER A 118 1.86 9.92 -2.93
CA SER A 118 1.08 10.86 -3.73
C SER A 118 1.10 10.49 -5.22
N ARG A 119 2.26 10.08 -5.74
CA ARG A 119 2.38 9.58 -7.12
C ARG A 119 1.50 8.35 -7.36
N TRP A 120 1.54 7.36 -6.45
CA TRP A 120 0.69 6.18 -6.57
C TRP A 120 -0.80 6.52 -6.51
N ILE A 121 -1.21 7.42 -5.61
CA ILE A 121 -2.61 7.86 -5.53
C ILE A 121 -3.00 8.59 -6.83
N THR A 122 -2.14 9.46 -7.35
CA THR A 122 -2.42 10.16 -8.61
C THR A 122 -2.56 9.18 -9.76
N GLY A 123 -1.64 8.22 -9.91
CA GLY A 123 -1.67 7.23 -11.00
C GLY A 123 -2.85 6.26 -10.86
N ILE A 124 -2.93 5.55 -9.75
CA ILE A 124 -3.91 4.48 -9.57
C ILE A 124 -5.34 5.02 -9.42
N VAL A 125 -5.52 6.09 -8.62
CA VAL A 125 -6.87 6.58 -8.30
C VAL A 125 -7.32 7.62 -9.32
N ILE A 126 -6.53 8.68 -9.55
CA ILE A 126 -6.99 9.84 -10.32
C ILE A 126 -6.86 9.58 -11.82
N GLN A 127 -5.68 9.18 -12.31
CA GLN A 127 -5.47 8.84 -13.72
C GLN A 127 -6.19 7.54 -14.06
N GLY A 128 -6.05 6.50 -13.24
CA GLY A 128 -6.69 5.20 -13.44
C GLY A 128 -8.22 5.28 -13.51
N PHE A 129 -8.86 6.29 -12.91
CA PHE A 129 -10.30 6.51 -13.08
C PHE A 129 -10.66 6.85 -14.54
N ARG A 130 -9.77 7.48 -15.29
CA ARG A 130 -9.99 7.84 -16.69
C ARG A 130 -9.49 6.77 -17.66
N THR A 131 -8.37 6.11 -17.35
CA THR A 131 -7.72 5.14 -18.26
C THR A 131 -8.35 3.76 -18.17
N LEU A 132 -8.69 3.30 -16.97
CA LEU A 132 -9.26 1.98 -16.75
C LEU A 132 -10.79 2.07 -16.65
N ARG A 133 -11.47 1.56 -17.66
CA ARG A 133 -12.94 1.53 -17.69
C ARG A 133 -13.50 0.36 -16.89
N TRP A 134 -14.76 0.50 -16.48
CA TRP A 134 -15.50 -0.60 -15.88
C TRP A 134 -15.64 -1.75 -16.88
N THR A 135 -15.57 -2.98 -16.38
CA THR A 135 -15.63 -4.20 -17.17
C THR A 135 -16.99 -4.89 -16.98
N LYS A 136 -17.23 -5.96 -17.76
CA LYS A 136 -18.41 -6.82 -17.55
C LYS A 136 -18.28 -7.74 -16.32
N SER A 137 -17.10 -7.86 -15.74
CA SER A 137 -16.82 -8.70 -14.57
C SER A 137 -17.07 -7.93 -13.27
N ALA A 138 -18.11 -8.27 -12.53
CA ALA A 138 -18.42 -7.67 -11.24
C ALA A 138 -17.28 -7.82 -10.21
N PRO A 139 -16.62 -9.00 -10.06
CA PRO A 139 -15.48 -9.13 -9.16
C PRO A 139 -14.30 -8.24 -9.55
N LEU A 140 -13.98 -8.09 -10.84
CA LEU A 140 -12.90 -7.21 -11.29
C LEU A 140 -13.24 -5.73 -11.03
N ASN A 141 -14.51 -5.37 -11.24
CA ASN A 141 -15.00 -4.01 -10.92
C ASN A 141 -14.94 -3.71 -9.41
N TYR A 142 -15.18 -4.72 -8.55
CA TYR A 142 -15.03 -4.57 -7.12
C TYR A 142 -13.59 -4.19 -6.75
N PHE A 143 -12.58 -4.86 -7.32
CA PHE A 143 -11.18 -4.51 -7.05
C PHE A 143 -10.82 -3.14 -7.61
N LEU A 144 -11.31 -2.79 -8.78
CA LEU A 144 -11.12 -1.47 -9.37
C LEU A 144 -11.73 -0.35 -8.50
N TRP A 145 -12.94 -0.58 -7.98
CA TRP A 145 -13.58 0.33 -7.03
C TRP A 145 -12.81 0.42 -5.71
N ARG A 146 -12.36 -0.74 -5.20
CA ARG A 146 -11.57 -0.82 -3.97
C ARG A 146 -10.29 0.01 -4.05
N ASP A 147 -9.59 -0.06 -5.16
CA ASP A 147 -8.36 0.70 -5.37
C ASP A 147 -8.65 2.22 -5.47
N ARG A 148 -9.75 2.58 -6.14
CA ARG A 148 -10.15 3.99 -6.33
C ARG A 148 -10.72 4.67 -5.10
N LYS A 149 -11.41 3.96 -4.23
CA LYS A 149 -11.97 4.55 -3.01
C LYS A 149 -10.91 5.12 -2.07
N GLY A 150 -9.63 4.78 -2.28
CA GLY A 150 -8.50 5.28 -1.50
C GLY A 150 -8.49 6.80 -1.35
N ALA A 151 -8.90 7.55 -2.38
CA ALA A 151 -9.00 9.00 -2.31
C ALA A 151 -9.90 9.52 -1.17
N ILE A 152 -11.00 8.82 -0.90
CA ILE A 152 -11.95 9.19 0.17
C ILE A 152 -11.56 8.51 1.47
N THR A 153 -11.23 7.21 1.43
CA THR A 153 -10.97 6.44 2.64
C THR A 153 -9.71 6.85 3.37
N ASN A 154 -8.72 7.46 2.70
CA ASN A 154 -7.53 8.00 3.35
C ASN A 154 -7.88 9.20 4.26
N PHE A 155 -8.76 10.10 3.80
CA PHE A 155 -9.26 11.20 4.63
C PHE A 155 -10.09 10.67 5.80
N ALA A 156 -11.06 9.78 5.51
CA ALA A 156 -11.91 9.19 6.54
C ALA A 156 -11.10 8.43 7.60
N SER A 157 -10.09 7.65 7.21
CA SER A 157 -9.22 6.93 8.14
C SER A 157 -8.40 7.85 9.03
N PHE A 158 -7.94 8.97 8.50
CA PHE A 158 -7.21 9.96 9.29
C PHE A 158 -8.13 10.64 10.31
N LEU A 159 -9.31 11.11 9.88
CA LEU A 159 -10.31 11.71 10.78
C LEU A 159 -10.77 10.72 11.87
N ALA A 160 -11.05 9.46 11.50
CA ALA A 160 -11.39 8.42 12.46
C ALA A 160 -10.26 8.16 13.48
N THR A 161 -8.99 8.25 13.04
CA THR A 161 -7.83 8.12 13.94
C THR A 161 -7.77 9.30 14.93
N LEU A 162 -8.00 10.53 14.46
CA LEU A 162 -8.04 11.70 15.36
C LEU A 162 -9.17 11.60 16.37
N LEU A 163 -10.36 11.21 15.94
CA LEU A 163 -11.51 11.00 16.83
C LEU A 163 -11.22 9.91 17.87
N ALA A 164 -10.64 8.79 17.45
CA ALA A 164 -10.29 7.72 18.37
C ALA A 164 -9.27 8.18 19.43
N LEU A 165 -8.22 8.92 19.01
CA LEU A 165 -7.23 9.48 19.94
C LEU A 165 -7.86 10.50 20.90
N GLN A 166 -8.76 11.35 20.40
CA GLN A 166 -9.49 12.31 21.21
C GLN A 166 -10.38 11.61 22.24
N LEU A 167 -11.13 10.57 21.84
CA LEU A 167 -11.98 9.80 22.77
C LEU A 167 -11.13 9.09 23.85
N ILE A 168 -9.99 8.54 23.47
CA ILE A 168 -9.05 7.94 24.44
C ILE A 168 -8.53 9.00 25.41
N ALA A 169 -8.15 10.19 24.92
CA ALA A 169 -7.67 11.28 25.77
C ALA A 169 -8.76 11.75 26.76
N ILE A 170 -10.01 11.92 26.29
CA ILE A 170 -11.15 12.29 27.13
C ILE A 170 -11.39 11.20 28.19
N TRP A 171 -11.39 9.93 27.80
CA TRP A 171 -11.58 8.81 28.73
C TRP A 171 -10.49 8.77 29.79
N LEU A 172 -9.21 8.95 29.42
CA LEU A 172 -8.10 9.03 30.35
C LEU A 172 -8.26 10.23 31.30
N TYR A 173 -8.58 11.41 30.77
CA TYR A 173 -8.80 12.62 31.55
C TYR A 173 -9.90 12.41 32.61
N GLN A 174 -11.04 11.84 32.22
CA GLN A 174 -12.15 11.54 33.14
C GLN A 174 -11.78 10.49 34.21
N ARG A 175 -10.83 9.60 33.88
CA ARG A 175 -10.37 8.57 34.84
C ARG A 175 -9.43 9.15 35.91
N TRP A 176 -8.64 10.17 35.55
CA TRP A 176 -7.63 10.77 36.41
C TRP A 176 -8.17 11.99 37.20
N VAL A 177 -9.23 12.65 36.73
CA VAL A 177 -9.85 13.84 37.35
C VAL A 177 -11.28 13.51 37.72
N PRO A 178 -11.57 13.11 39.00
CA PRO A 178 -12.88 12.63 39.44
C PRO A 178 -14.01 13.64 39.22
N ASP A 179 -13.74 14.93 39.42
CA ASP A 179 -14.71 16.04 39.28
C ASP A 179 -14.76 16.65 37.89
N SER A 180 -14.19 15.97 36.89
CA SER A 180 -14.21 16.45 35.52
C SER A 180 -15.62 16.45 34.93
N TYR A 181 -15.85 17.36 33.98
CA TYR A 181 -17.08 17.41 33.19
C TYR A 181 -17.35 16.05 32.52
N LYS A 182 -18.52 15.47 32.79
CA LYS A 182 -18.94 14.22 32.14
C LYS A 182 -19.66 14.58 30.86
N PHE A 183 -19.01 14.30 29.74
CA PHE A 183 -19.65 14.42 28.44
C PHE A 183 -20.84 13.46 28.37
N LEU A 184 -21.93 13.92 27.75
CA LEU A 184 -23.08 13.08 27.46
C LEU A 184 -22.63 11.83 26.72
N SER A 185 -23.13 10.69 27.14
CA SER A 185 -22.82 9.43 26.49
C SER A 185 -23.41 9.42 25.09
N ILE A 186 -22.57 9.28 24.08
CA ILE A 186 -22.99 9.10 22.68
C ILE A 186 -23.84 7.82 22.54
N PHE A 187 -23.77 6.92 23.53
CA PHE A 187 -24.44 5.61 23.54
C PHE A 187 -25.87 5.65 24.09
N GLU A 188 -26.35 6.79 24.62
CA GLU A 188 -27.69 6.89 25.22
C GLU A 188 -28.82 7.22 24.22
N GLY A 189 -28.49 7.34 22.91
CA GLY A 189 -29.48 7.78 21.93
C GLY A 189 -30.13 6.62 21.17
N ASP A 190 -29.62 6.33 19.99
CA ASP A 190 -30.25 5.42 19.03
C ASP A 190 -29.59 4.04 19.03
N ARG A 191 -30.41 2.98 19.17
CA ARG A 191 -29.95 1.57 19.14
C ARG A 191 -29.22 1.23 17.85
N TRP A 192 -29.64 1.78 16.72
CA TRP A 192 -28.99 1.55 15.43
C TRP A 192 -27.60 2.18 15.38
N PHE A 193 -27.43 3.35 15.99
CA PHE A 193 -26.12 3.99 16.10
C PHE A 193 -25.16 3.18 16.97
N VAL A 194 -25.63 2.68 18.12
CA VAL A 194 -24.85 1.79 18.99
C VAL A 194 -24.44 0.52 18.25
N LEU A 195 -25.38 -0.12 17.53
CA LEU A 195 -25.10 -1.32 16.73
C LEU A 195 -24.03 -1.03 15.67
N LEU A 196 -24.13 0.08 14.98
CA LEU A 196 -23.15 0.49 13.96
C LEU A 196 -21.75 0.72 14.57
N LEU A 197 -21.68 1.33 15.74
CA LEU A 197 -20.43 1.49 16.49
C LEU A 197 -19.82 0.14 16.88
N LEU A 198 -20.62 -0.79 17.39
CA LEU A 198 -20.18 -2.14 17.75
C LEU A 198 -19.66 -2.92 16.54
N VAL A 199 -20.37 -2.87 15.42
CA VAL A 199 -19.92 -3.48 14.17
C VAL A 199 -18.57 -2.90 13.73
N ASN A 200 -18.43 -1.57 13.75
CA ASN A 200 -17.16 -0.91 13.40
C ASN A 200 -16.04 -1.30 14.36
N LEU A 201 -16.33 -1.43 15.65
CA LEU A 201 -15.36 -1.87 16.66
C LEU A 201 -14.86 -3.29 16.35
N VAL A 202 -15.77 -4.23 16.05
CA VAL A 202 -15.41 -5.61 15.67
C VAL A 202 -14.56 -5.63 14.40
N LEU A 203 -14.95 -4.85 13.39
CA LEU A 203 -14.18 -4.73 12.14
C LEU A 203 -12.80 -4.11 12.36
N MET A 204 -12.68 -3.14 13.25
CA MET A 204 -11.41 -2.53 13.64
C MET A 204 -10.50 -3.56 14.33
N PHE A 205 -11.02 -4.32 15.29
CA PHE A 205 -10.26 -5.39 15.96
C PHE A 205 -9.79 -6.45 14.95
N ASN A 206 -10.68 -6.91 14.08
CA ASN A 206 -10.33 -7.85 13.03
C ASN A 206 -9.19 -7.31 12.15
N ARG A 207 -9.25 -6.04 11.76
CA ARG A 207 -8.19 -5.39 10.97
C ARG A 207 -6.86 -5.34 11.73
N ILE A 208 -6.88 -5.01 13.01
CA ILE A 208 -5.67 -4.97 13.87
C ILE A 208 -5.07 -6.38 13.98
N LEU A 209 -5.89 -7.39 14.29
CA LEU A 209 -5.44 -8.78 14.42
C LEU A 209 -4.82 -9.30 13.11
N GLN A 210 -5.47 -9.09 11.98
CA GLN A 210 -4.93 -9.47 10.68
C GLN A 210 -3.59 -8.79 10.41
N ARG A 211 -3.47 -7.50 10.70
CA ARG A 211 -2.21 -6.76 10.53
C ARG A 211 -1.10 -7.32 11.40
N ILE A 212 -1.38 -7.57 12.69
CA ILE A 212 -0.42 -8.21 13.61
C ILE A 212 -0.01 -9.56 13.05
N PHE A 213 -0.96 -10.39 12.64
CA PHE A 213 -0.70 -11.72 12.10
C PHE A 213 0.23 -11.66 10.89
N PHE A 214 -0.12 -10.90 9.84
CA PHE A 214 0.70 -10.84 8.63
C PHE A 214 2.06 -10.18 8.85
N VAL A 215 2.15 -9.17 9.71
CA VAL A 215 3.46 -8.56 10.03
C VAL A 215 4.31 -9.51 10.86
N THR A 216 3.72 -10.22 11.82
CA THR A 216 4.41 -11.23 12.62
C THR A 216 4.98 -12.34 11.76
N SER A 217 4.23 -12.81 10.79
CA SER A 217 4.62 -13.87 9.87
C SER A 217 5.89 -13.53 9.08
N TYR A 218 6.07 -12.26 8.69
CA TYR A 218 7.24 -11.82 7.90
C TYR A 218 8.39 -11.26 8.75
N TYR A 219 8.08 -10.61 9.88
CA TYR A 219 9.05 -9.77 10.60
C TYR A 219 9.18 -10.11 12.09
N GLY A 220 8.44 -11.09 12.58
CA GLY A 220 8.43 -11.52 13.98
C GLY A 220 7.46 -10.75 14.87
N VAL A 221 7.20 -11.30 16.08
CA VAL A 221 6.14 -10.87 17.00
C VAL A 221 6.27 -9.39 17.41
N LEU A 222 7.47 -8.95 17.77
CA LEU A 222 7.69 -7.56 18.18
C LEU A 222 7.27 -6.57 17.07
N GLN A 223 7.64 -6.85 15.82
CA GLN A 223 7.28 -6.01 14.68
C GLN A 223 5.78 -6.06 14.40
N GLY A 224 5.14 -7.22 14.64
CA GLY A 224 3.70 -7.39 14.59
C GLY A 224 2.99 -6.45 15.56
N LEU A 225 3.38 -6.44 16.82
CA LEU A 225 2.80 -5.58 17.86
C LEU A 225 3.04 -4.09 17.55
N LEU A 226 4.27 -3.71 17.19
CA LEU A 226 4.61 -2.34 16.80
C LEU A 226 3.86 -1.88 15.54
N SER A 227 3.34 -2.80 14.73
CA SER A 227 2.58 -2.46 13.52
C SER A 227 1.29 -1.70 13.82
N VAL A 228 0.72 -1.86 15.02
CA VAL A 228 -0.47 -1.13 15.47
C VAL A 228 -0.17 0.36 15.63
N LEU A 229 0.95 0.70 16.27
CA LEU A 229 1.39 2.10 16.39
C LEU A 229 1.73 2.71 15.02
N ARG A 230 2.36 1.91 14.14
CA ARG A 230 2.66 2.32 12.77
C ARG A 230 1.40 2.56 11.92
N LEU A 231 0.24 2.04 12.33
CA LEU A 231 -1.03 2.30 11.65
C LEU A 231 -1.41 3.78 11.77
N ILE A 232 -1.24 4.36 12.94
CA ILE A 232 -1.49 5.79 13.19
C ILE A 232 -0.59 6.65 12.29
N TRP A 233 0.71 6.35 12.30
CA TRP A 233 1.68 7.02 11.42
C TRP A 233 1.36 6.83 9.94
N GLY A 234 1.00 5.61 9.54
CA GLY A 234 0.60 5.30 8.17
C GLY A 234 -0.62 6.09 7.69
N ASN A 235 -1.63 6.25 8.55
CA ASN A 235 -2.82 7.06 8.24
C ASN A 235 -2.47 8.53 8.07
N PHE A 236 -1.56 9.08 8.88
CA PHE A 236 -1.07 10.45 8.72
C PHE A 236 -0.32 10.66 7.40
N VAL A 237 0.61 9.75 7.06
CA VAL A 237 1.34 9.82 5.78
C VAL A 237 0.39 9.68 4.59
N ASN A 238 -0.59 8.77 4.66
CA ASN A 238 -1.59 8.57 3.60
C ASN A 238 -2.49 9.80 3.43
N PHE A 239 -2.86 10.46 4.53
CA PHE A 239 -3.62 11.71 4.49
C PHE A 239 -2.84 12.81 3.75
N LEU A 240 -1.57 13.05 4.13
CA LEU A 240 -0.72 14.05 3.47
C LEU A 240 -0.50 13.74 1.99
N ALA A 241 -0.25 12.48 1.67
CA ALA A 241 -0.07 12.03 0.29
C ALA A 241 -1.33 12.23 -0.55
N ASN A 242 -2.50 11.90 0.03
CA ASN A 242 -3.78 12.07 -0.62
C ASN A 242 -4.13 13.54 -0.83
N TRP A 243 -3.90 14.38 0.18
CA TRP A 243 -4.06 15.82 0.07
C TRP A 243 -3.21 16.40 -1.07
N ARG A 244 -1.93 16.00 -1.11
CA ARG A 244 -1.01 16.42 -2.17
C ARG A 244 -1.49 15.97 -3.55
N ALA A 245 -1.93 14.70 -3.70
CA ALA A 245 -2.43 14.16 -4.97
C ALA A 245 -3.67 14.93 -5.46
N VAL A 246 -4.65 15.16 -4.58
CA VAL A 246 -5.87 15.91 -4.90
C VAL A 246 -5.53 17.36 -5.26
N ALA A 247 -4.68 18.03 -4.48
CA ALA A 247 -4.26 19.40 -4.76
C ALA A 247 -3.53 19.52 -6.11
N GLN A 248 -2.68 18.55 -6.46
CA GLN A 248 -2.01 18.50 -7.75
C GLN A 248 -3.02 18.28 -8.90
N ALA A 249 -3.98 17.39 -8.71
CA ALA A 249 -5.02 17.11 -9.71
C ALA A 249 -5.92 18.31 -9.97
N LEU A 250 -6.31 19.05 -8.92
CA LEU A 250 -7.13 20.25 -9.04
C LEU A 250 -6.40 21.43 -9.73
N ARG A 251 -5.08 21.50 -9.57
CA ARG A 251 -4.24 22.53 -10.20
C ARG A 251 -3.83 22.18 -11.63
N ALA A 252 -3.83 20.89 -11.97
CA ALA A 252 -3.42 20.43 -13.29
C ALA A 252 -4.51 20.69 -14.33
N LYS A 253 -4.19 21.45 -15.41
CA LYS A 253 -5.09 21.61 -16.57
C LYS A 253 -5.29 20.28 -17.31
N ASP A 254 -4.27 19.44 -17.33
CA ASP A 254 -4.30 18.10 -17.90
C ASP A 254 -3.60 17.12 -16.95
N LEU A 255 -4.31 16.08 -16.52
CA LEU A 255 -3.79 15.06 -15.60
C LEU A 255 -2.67 14.21 -16.20
N ARG A 256 -2.58 14.15 -17.54
CA ARG A 256 -1.52 13.42 -18.25
C ARG A 256 -0.18 14.17 -18.22
N ARG A 257 -0.21 15.47 -17.94
CA ARG A 257 0.99 16.33 -17.86
C ARG A 257 1.55 16.48 -16.45
N ILE A 258 1.05 15.72 -15.49
CA ILE A 258 1.63 15.70 -14.14
C ILE A 258 3.00 15.05 -14.23
N THR A 259 4.03 15.83 -14.00
CA THR A 259 5.44 15.41 -14.12
C THR A 259 5.79 14.32 -13.14
N TRP A 260 6.43 13.27 -13.64
CA TRP A 260 7.01 12.22 -12.83
C TRP A 260 8.25 12.75 -12.10
N VAL A 261 8.20 12.78 -10.78
CA VAL A 261 9.36 13.10 -9.94
C VAL A 261 9.90 11.80 -9.41
N LYS A 262 11.07 11.39 -9.91
CA LYS A 262 11.77 10.21 -9.43
C LYS A 262 12.02 10.34 -7.93
N THR A 263 11.72 9.29 -7.17
CA THR A 263 12.08 9.20 -5.76
C THR A 263 13.46 8.57 -5.68
N ASP A 264 14.40 9.25 -5.06
CA ASP A 264 15.72 8.68 -4.81
C ASP A 264 15.60 7.59 -3.75
N HIS A 265 16.11 6.42 -4.06
CA HIS A 265 16.21 5.29 -3.15
C HIS A 265 17.67 5.19 -2.70
N ASP A 266 17.93 5.55 -1.46
CA ASP A 266 19.23 5.31 -0.85
C ASP A 266 19.32 3.84 -0.40
N PHE A 267 20.15 3.06 -1.06
CA PHE A 267 20.49 1.73 -0.58
C PHE A 267 21.57 1.89 0.49
N PRO A 268 21.37 1.36 1.73
CA PRO A 268 22.47 1.31 2.68
C PRO A 268 23.54 0.36 2.13
N LEU A 269 24.65 0.95 1.72
CA LEU A 269 25.85 0.19 1.39
C LEU A 269 26.33 -0.50 2.69
N LEU A 270 26.29 -1.82 2.72
CA LEU A 270 26.83 -2.62 3.81
C LEU A 270 28.34 -2.42 3.81
N GLY A 271 28.86 -1.56 4.66
CA GLY A 271 30.28 -1.48 4.98
C GLY A 271 31.04 -0.19 4.69
N GLU A 272 30.43 0.86 4.16
CA GLU A 272 31.15 2.12 3.95
C GLU A 272 30.59 3.27 4.81
N GLY A 273 31.52 4.03 5.38
CA GLY A 273 31.28 5.18 6.25
C GLY A 273 30.48 6.32 5.63
N PRO A 274 30.42 7.52 6.23
CA PRO A 274 29.38 8.52 5.99
C PRO A 274 29.24 8.92 4.52
N ARG A 275 28.01 8.88 4.06
CA ARG A 275 27.47 9.07 2.71
C ARG A 275 28.18 10.16 1.91
N GLN A 276 28.85 9.79 0.83
CA GLN A 276 29.11 10.71 -0.27
C GLN A 276 27.87 10.77 -1.15
N ARG A 277 27.18 11.90 -1.14
CA ARG A 277 26.14 12.20 -2.11
C ARG A 277 26.78 12.30 -3.49
N HIS A 278 26.53 11.34 -4.35
CA HIS A 278 26.89 11.46 -5.76
C HIS A 278 25.98 12.52 -6.39
N PRO A 279 26.52 13.60 -6.92
CA PRO A 279 25.76 14.54 -7.72
C PRO A 279 25.61 13.94 -9.11
N LEU A 280 24.56 13.17 -9.34
CA LEU A 280 24.15 12.87 -10.71
C LEU A 280 23.51 14.13 -11.27
N GLY A 281 24.26 14.72 -12.20
CA GLY A 281 23.95 15.93 -12.90
C GLY A 281 22.60 15.86 -13.62
N ARG A 282 22.03 17.03 -13.74
CA ARG A 282 20.94 17.38 -14.64
C ARG A 282 21.27 16.89 -16.06
N ILE A 283 20.40 16.04 -16.60
CA ILE A 283 20.17 15.91 -18.03
C ILE A 283 18.69 16.15 -18.25
#